data_e86ca2458d8b663c68d2fffbc054dec6
#
_entry.id   e86ca2458d8b663c68d2fffbc054dec6
#
_cell.length_a   1.000
_cell.length_b   1.000
_cell.length_c   1.000
_cell.angle_alpha   90.00
_cell.angle_beta   90.00
_cell.angle_gamma   90.00
#
_symmetry.space_group_name_H-M   'P 1'
#
loop_
_entity.id
_entity.type
_entity.pdbx_description
1 polymer ?
#
loop_
_entity_poly.entity_id
_entity_poly.type
_entity_poly.pdbx_seq_one_letter_code
_entity_poly.pdbx_strand_id
1 'polypeptide(L)'
;TVLTVPNDDKDLWPTLGPQVCEFIEAYLIFGPGDLRGMPARLDQEKRAFIYRMYEVFPQDHPQAGRRRFKRVGLSLAKGQAKTELAAWIAAAELHQEGPVRCIGWRNGAPLGGPVTDPYIPIVSYTEQQTEELCYGTLYTVIHEGPLDRDFDAGLTKSGRRDGDGRAVPLAAAPSARDGSLTTFQVA
;
A
#
# COMPACT_ATOMS: atom_id res chain seq x y z
N THR A 1 9.26 18.85 -0.17
CA THR A 1 8.40 18.04 -1.07
C THR A 1 7.18 18.85 -1.41
N VAL A 2 6.98 19.19 -2.67
CA VAL A 2 5.76 19.90 -3.10
C VAL A 2 4.71 18.83 -3.43
N LEU A 3 3.73 18.68 -2.54
CA LEU A 3 2.51 17.95 -2.87
C LEU A 3 1.70 18.83 -3.83
N THR A 4 1.71 18.49 -5.10
CA THR A 4 0.84 19.16 -6.07
C THR A 4 -0.57 18.63 -5.88
N VAL A 5 -1.41 19.44 -5.25
CA VAL A 5 -2.84 19.13 -5.05
C VAL A 5 -3.64 19.89 -6.11
N PRO A 6 -4.71 19.30 -6.65
CA PRO A 6 -5.65 20.05 -7.48
C PRO A 6 -6.15 21.30 -6.75
N ASN A 7 -6.30 22.41 -7.46
CA ASN A 7 -6.69 23.71 -6.88
C ASN A 7 -8.11 23.76 -6.27
N ASP A 8 -8.92 22.72 -6.47
CA ASP A 8 -10.28 22.57 -5.96
C ASP A 8 -10.36 21.92 -4.57
N ASP A 9 -9.22 21.61 -3.96
CA ASP A 9 -9.10 20.84 -2.72
C ASP A 9 -9.13 21.71 -1.45
N LYS A 10 -10.09 22.57 -1.35
CA LYS A 10 -10.31 23.37 -0.13
C LYS A 10 -11.02 22.59 0.98
N ASP A 11 -11.69 21.51 0.62
CA ASP A 11 -12.49 20.72 1.55
C ASP A 11 -11.72 19.51 2.06
N LEU A 12 -11.88 19.22 3.35
CA LEU A 12 -11.37 18.00 3.96
C LEU A 12 -12.19 16.79 3.48
N TRP A 13 -11.57 15.89 2.79
CA TRP A 13 -12.19 14.65 2.34
C TRP A 13 -12.11 13.57 3.43
N PRO A 14 -13.15 12.74 3.60
CA PRO A 14 -13.05 11.55 4.43
C PRO A 14 -11.92 10.66 3.96
N THR A 15 -11.15 10.08 4.88
CA THR A 15 -9.99 9.27 4.52
C THR A 15 -9.81 8.07 5.45
N LEU A 16 -9.36 6.95 4.90
CA LEU A 16 -8.90 5.78 5.63
C LEU A 16 -7.43 5.92 6.09
N GLY A 17 -6.77 7.00 5.69
CA GLY A 17 -5.35 7.23 5.96
C GLY A 17 -4.91 7.05 7.40
N PRO A 18 -5.64 7.57 8.42
CA PRO A 18 -5.30 7.31 9.83
C PRO A 18 -5.23 5.83 10.17
N GLN A 19 -6.23 5.04 9.76
CA GLN A 19 -6.28 3.60 10.04
C GLN A 19 -5.15 2.84 9.33
N VAL A 20 -4.81 3.23 8.08
CA VAL A 20 -3.68 2.65 7.35
C VAL A 20 -2.35 3.00 8.02
N CYS A 21 -2.16 4.23 8.48
CA CYS A 21 -0.96 4.63 9.23
C CYS A 21 -0.83 3.86 10.55
N GLU A 22 -1.91 3.70 11.29
CA GLU A 22 -1.95 2.91 12.52
C GLU A 22 -1.60 1.44 12.25
N PHE A 23 -2.14 0.84 11.19
CA PHE A 23 -1.80 -0.52 10.77
C PHE A 23 -0.31 -0.65 10.46
N ILE A 24 0.24 0.26 9.66
CA ILE A 24 1.66 0.24 9.29
C ILE A 24 2.54 0.29 10.55
N GLU A 25 2.30 1.23 11.46
CA GLU A 25 3.14 1.40 12.64
C GLU A 25 2.94 0.35 13.72
N ALA A 26 1.78 -0.32 13.74
CA ALA A 26 1.50 -1.39 14.70
C ALA A 26 2.09 -2.74 14.28
N TYR A 27 2.13 -3.02 12.96
CA TYR A 27 2.39 -4.38 12.47
C TYR A 27 3.58 -4.51 11.54
N LEU A 28 4.13 -3.42 11.01
CA LEU A 28 5.21 -3.49 10.03
C LEU A 28 6.56 -3.03 10.60
N ILE A 29 7.60 -3.45 9.92
CA ILE A 29 8.99 -3.14 10.27
C ILE A 29 9.70 -2.45 9.10
N PHE A 30 10.86 -1.88 9.33
CA PHE A 30 11.77 -1.47 8.26
C PHE A 30 12.35 -2.69 7.56
N GLY A 31 12.41 -2.60 6.23
CA GLY A 31 13.06 -3.57 5.36
C GLY A 31 14.60 -3.47 5.37
N PRO A 32 15.26 -3.90 4.29
CA PRO A 32 16.72 -3.91 4.20
C PRO A 32 17.34 -2.52 4.39
N GLY A 33 18.39 -2.43 5.22
CA GLY A 33 19.11 -1.19 5.52
C GLY A 33 19.45 -1.06 7.00
N ASP A 34 19.89 0.14 7.40
CA ASP A 34 20.37 0.41 8.76
C ASP A 34 19.29 0.25 9.85
N LEU A 35 18.02 0.38 9.47
CA LEU A 35 16.88 0.28 10.39
C LEU A 35 16.17 -1.08 10.30
N ARG A 36 16.74 -2.07 9.58
CA ARG A 36 16.12 -3.39 9.38
C ARG A 36 15.61 -4.00 10.67
N GLY A 37 14.36 -4.44 10.66
CA GLY A 37 13.71 -5.08 11.81
C GLY A 37 13.16 -4.11 12.87
N MET A 38 13.49 -2.82 12.80
CA MET A 38 12.89 -1.83 13.69
C MET A 38 11.43 -1.57 13.31
N PRO A 39 10.54 -1.26 14.28
CA PRO A 39 9.15 -0.92 13.97
C PRO A 39 9.05 0.23 12.97
N ALA A 40 8.16 0.10 12.00
CA ALA A 40 7.89 1.14 11.02
C ALA A 40 7.47 2.46 11.69
N ARG A 41 8.00 3.58 11.20
CA ARG A 41 7.66 4.92 11.67
C ARG A 41 7.43 5.84 10.50
N LEU A 42 6.27 6.47 10.50
CA LEU A 42 5.86 7.42 9.48
C LEU A 42 6.10 8.84 9.95
N ASP A 43 6.91 9.59 9.21
CA ASP A 43 7.01 11.03 9.39
C ASP A 43 5.74 11.76 8.89
N GLN A 44 5.66 13.05 9.16
CA GLN A 44 4.49 13.85 8.83
C GLN A 44 4.21 13.90 7.30
N GLU A 45 5.25 13.90 6.47
CA GLU A 45 5.09 13.93 5.01
C GLU A 45 4.51 12.62 4.47
N LYS A 46 4.99 11.47 4.97
CA LYS A 46 4.46 10.16 4.59
C LYS A 46 3.03 9.96 5.08
N ARG A 47 2.71 10.43 6.31
CA ARG A 47 1.34 10.42 6.82
C ARG A 47 0.42 11.26 5.94
N ALA A 48 0.81 12.49 5.59
CA ALA A 48 0.03 13.36 4.72
C ALA A 48 -0.20 12.72 3.35
N PHE A 49 0.82 12.07 2.78
CA PHE A 49 0.69 11.33 1.52
C PHE A 49 -0.31 10.17 1.64
N ILE A 50 -0.22 9.35 2.69
CA ILE A 50 -1.14 8.23 2.92
C ILE A 50 -2.57 8.77 3.14
N TYR A 51 -2.76 9.83 3.93
CA TYR A 51 -4.06 10.43 4.16
C TYR A 51 -4.71 10.83 2.84
N ARG A 52 -3.95 11.48 1.98
CA ARG A 52 -4.40 11.92 0.68
C ARG A 52 -4.69 10.74 -0.26
N MET A 53 -3.80 9.77 -0.32
CA MET A 53 -3.94 8.58 -1.16
C MET A 53 -5.19 7.76 -0.83
N TYR A 54 -5.59 7.73 0.45
CA TYR A 54 -6.72 6.95 0.94
C TYR A 54 -8.01 7.76 1.13
N GLU A 55 -8.11 8.97 0.55
CA GLU A 55 -9.37 9.71 0.48
C GLU A 55 -10.44 8.93 -0.26
N VAL A 56 -11.66 9.01 0.27
CA VAL A 56 -12.85 8.37 -0.29
C VAL A 56 -13.96 9.39 -0.49
N PHE A 57 -14.85 9.12 -1.43
CA PHE A 57 -16.05 9.93 -1.61
C PHE A 57 -16.92 9.89 -0.37
N PRO A 58 -17.47 11.06 0.08
CA PRO A 58 -18.32 11.16 1.28
C PRO A 58 -19.54 10.25 1.24
N GLN A 59 -20.14 10.03 2.41
CA GLN A 59 -21.26 9.10 2.58
C GLN A 59 -22.50 9.47 1.75
N ASP A 60 -22.72 10.74 1.50
CA ASP A 60 -23.84 11.30 0.72
C ASP A 60 -23.57 11.39 -0.79
N HIS A 61 -22.35 11.03 -1.22
CA HIS A 61 -21.97 11.07 -2.64
C HIS A 61 -22.43 9.79 -3.37
N PRO A 62 -22.81 9.85 -4.69
CA PRO A 62 -23.20 8.66 -5.47
C PRO A 62 -22.14 7.56 -5.54
N GLN A 63 -20.87 7.92 -5.32
CA GLN A 63 -19.73 6.99 -5.26
C GLN A 63 -19.22 6.79 -3.83
N ALA A 64 -20.07 6.95 -2.81
CA ALA A 64 -19.69 6.85 -1.41
C ALA A 64 -18.73 5.69 -1.11
N GLY A 65 -17.68 5.95 -0.36
CA GLY A 65 -16.67 4.97 0.04
C GLY A 65 -15.69 4.53 -1.06
N ARG A 66 -15.91 4.89 -2.33
CA ARG A 66 -14.92 4.64 -3.38
C ARG A 66 -13.73 5.56 -3.23
N ARG A 67 -12.53 5.08 -3.57
CA ARG A 67 -11.33 5.91 -3.57
C ARG A 67 -11.47 7.09 -4.53
N ARG A 68 -11.08 8.25 -4.05
CA ARG A 68 -11.05 9.49 -4.84
C ARG A 68 -10.01 9.41 -5.94
N PHE A 69 -8.82 8.93 -5.62
CA PHE A 69 -7.71 8.82 -6.54
C PHE A 69 -7.49 7.37 -6.98
N LYS A 70 -7.46 7.15 -8.29
CA LYS A 70 -7.14 5.85 -8.90
C LYS A 70 -5.64 5.68 -9.13
N ARG A 71 -4.90 6.79 -9.19
CA ARG A 71 -3.45 6.81 -9.39
C ARG A 71 -2.86 7.89 -8.50
N VAL A 72 -1.75 7.59 -7.88
CA VAL A 72 -0.97 8.53 -7.08
C VAL A 72 0.50 8.38 -7.44
N GLY A 73 1.21 9.49 -7.46
CA GLY A 73 2.65 9.52 -7.73
C GLY A 73 3.38 10.15 -6.55
N LEU A 74 4.50 9.54 -6.14
CA LEU A 74 5.36 10.06 -5.10
C LEU A 74 6.76 10.25 -5.64
N SER A 75 7.25 11.49 -5.60
CA SER A 75 8.62 11.83 -5.95
C SER A 75 9.33 12.40 -4.74
N LEU A 76 10.30 11.68 -4.23
CA LEU A 76 11.13 12.06 -3.09
C LEU A 76 12.61 11.94 -3.46
N ALA A 77 13.48 12.66 -2.76
CA ALA A 77 14.92 12.51 -2.91
C ALA A 77 15.40 11.07 -2.58
N LYS A 78 16.61 10.74 -3.01
CA LYS A 78 17.24 9.47 -2.64
C LYS A 78 17.43 9.41 -1.12
N GLY A 79 17.22 8.23 -0.52
CA GLY A 79 17.35 8.03 0.93
C GLY A 79 16.13 8.41 1.78
N GLN A 80 15.00 8.77 1.15
CA GLN A 80 13.76 9.15 1.85
C GLN A 80 12.77 7.99 2.05
N ALA A 81 13.26 6.75 2.09
CA ALA A 81 12.48 5.54 2.34
C ALA A 81 11.23 5.37 1.43
N LYS A 82 11.35 5.71 0.13
CA LYS A 82 10.27 5.51 -0.85
C LYS A 82 9.90 4.05 -1.00
N THR A 83 10.90 3.20 -1.08
CA THR A 83 10.75 1.75 -1.27
C THR A 83 10.08 1.11 -0.06
N GLU A 84 10.49 1.50 1.15
CA GLU A 84 9.84 1.08 2.39
C GLU A 84 8.37 1.51 2.42
N LEU A 85 8.09 2.78 2.09
CA LEU A 85 6.72 3.28 2.07
C LEU A 85 5.84 2.49 1.08
N ALA A 86 6.37 2.21 -0.12
CA ALA A 86 5.65 1.41 -1.11
C ALA A 86 5.41 -0.03 -0.62
N ALA A 87 6.41 -0.65 0.01
CA ALA A 87 6.29 -1.99 0.60
C ALA A 87 5.30 -2.02 1.77
N TRP A 88 5.31 -1.03 2.66
CA TRP A 88 4.34 -0.94 3.75
C TRP A 88 2.91 -0.78 3.26
N ILE A 89 2.69 0.06 2.25
CA ILE A 89 1.36 0.20 1.63
C ILE A 89 0.94 -1.11 0.96
N ALA A 90 1.84 -1.77 0.23
CA ALA A 90 1.55 -3.06 -0.41
C ALA A 90 1.24 -4.16 0.63
N ALA A 91 1.95 -4.20 1.76
CA ALA A 91 1.64 -5.11 2.86
C ALA A 91 0.26 -4.85 3.46
N ALA A 92 -0.11 -3.59 3.69
CA ALA A 92 -1.43 -3.22 4.18
C ALA A 92 -2.54 -3.59 3.17
N GLU A 93 -2.31 -3.37 1.87
CA GLU A 93 -3.25 -3.76 0.79
C GLU A 93 -3.40 -5.28 0.65
N LEU A 94 -2.37 -6.03 0.99
CA LEU A 94 -2.36 -7.49 0.92
C LEU A 94 -3.00 -8.14 2.14
N HIS A 95 -2.87 -7.55 3.33
CA HIS A 95 -3.26 -8.19 4.59
C HIS A 95 -4.77 -8.35 4.76
N GLN A 96 -5.18 -9.45 5.39
CA GLN A 96 -6.59 -9.80 5.66
C GLN A 96 -7.31 -8.86 6.63
N GLU A 97 -6.58 -8.05 7.37
CA GLU A 97 -7.12 -7.01 8.26
C GLU A 97 -6.70 -5.60 7.81
N GLY A 98 -6.12 -5.47 6.63
CA GLY A 98 -5.67 -4.19 6.10
C GLY A 98 -6.84 -3.21 5.92
N PRO A 99 -6.83 -2.02 6.54
CA PRO A 99 -7.95 -1.10 6.53
C PRO A 99 -7.98 -0.24 5.25
N VAL A 100 -7.89 -0.88 4.10
CA VAL A 100 -7.58 -0.23 2.81
C VAL A 100 -8.80 0.00 1.92
N ARG A 101 -9.98 -0.51 2.29
CA ARG A 101 -11.26 -0.30 1.60
C ARG A 101 -12.29 0.22 2.58
N CYS A 102 -13.11 1.16 2.15
CA CYS A 102 -14.26 1.60 2.95
C CYS A 102 -15.33 0.51 2.93
N ILE A 103 -15.60 -0.07 4.10
CA ILE A 103 -16.61 -1.11 4.29
C ILE A 103 -17.86 -0.58 5.00
N GLY A 104 -17.88 0.67 5.43
CA GLY A 104 -18.98 1.30 6.15
C GLY A 104 -18.60 2.68 6.68
N TRP A 105 -19.49 3.22 7.52
CA TRP A 105 -19.33 4.56 8.09
C TRP A 105 -19.68 4.55 9.58
N ARG A 106 -18.96 5.35 10.37
CA ARG A 106 -19.26 5.59 11.78
C ARG A 106 -19.11 7.08 12.06
N ASN A 107 -20.23 7.74 12.44
CA ASN A 107 -20.27 9.18 12.73
C ASN A 107 -19.65 10.04 11.60
N GLY A 108 -19.93 9.70 10.34
CA GLY A 108 -19.40 10.41 9.17
C GLY A 108 -17.96 10.06 8.78
N ALA A 109 -17.25 9.24 9.57
CA ALA A 109 -15.92 8.75 9.25
C ALA A 109 -16.00 7.39 8.55
N PRO A 110 -15.16 7.14 7.52
CA PRO A 110 -15.12 5.85 6.84
C PRO A 110 -14.50 4.78 7.73
N LEU A 111 -15.04 3.57 7.69
CA LEU A 111 -14.47 2.38 8.33
C LEU A 111 -13.67 1.60 7.31
N GLY A 112 -12.42 1.32 7.63
CA GLY A 112 -11.51 0.54 6.81
C GLY A 112 -11.70 -0.96 6.99
N GLY A 113 -11.53 -1.70 5.90
CA GLY A 113 -11.49 -3.14 5.88
C GLY A 113 -10.64 -3.64 4.72
N PRO A 114 -10.42 -4.97 4.62
CA PRO A 114 -9.52 -5.56 3.64
C PRO A 114 -10.11 -5.62 2.23
N VAL A 115 -9.24 -5.97 1.29
CA VAL A 115 -9.63 -6.50 -0.03
C VAL A 115 -9.81 -8.00 0.08
N THR A 116 -10.86 -8.55 -0.53
CA THR A 116 -11.13 -10.00 -0.45
C THR A 116 -10.01 -10.82 -1.10
N ASP A 117 -9.71 -10.57 -2.37
CA ASP A 117 -8.66 -11.27 -3.12
C ASP A 117 -7.70 -10.26 -3.75
N PRO A 118 -6.76 -9.70 -2.97
CA PRO A 118 -5.86 -8.70 -3.50
C PRO A 118 -4.86 -9.31 -4.49
N TYR A 119 -4.76 -8.69 -5.66
CA TYR A 119 -3.69 -8.95 -6.61
C TYR A 119 -2.82 -7.70 -6.77
N ILE A 120 -1.57 -7.80 -6.32
CA ILE A 120 -0.65 -6.67 -6.20
C ILE A 120 0.59 -6.92 -7.05
N PRO A 121 0.61 -6.51 -8.32
CA PRO A 121 1.83 -6.49 -9.11
C PRO A 121 2.76 -5.37 -8.64
N ILE A 122 4.02 -5.74 -8.40
CA ILE A 122 5.11 -4.82 -8.14
C ILE A 122 5.95 -4.77 -9.40
N VAL A 123 5.87 -3.65 -10.11
CA VAL A 123 6.44 -3.49 -11.45
C VAL A 123 7.68 -2.62 -11.37
N SER A 124 8.76 -3.02 -12.04
CA SER A 124 9.89 -2.16 -12.32
C SER A 124 10.44 -2.41 -13.72
N TYR A 125 11.38 -1.59 -14.15
CA TYR A 125 11.91 -1.63 -15.51
C TYR A 125 12.63 -2.95 -15.83
N THR A 126 13.33 -3.54 -14.85
CA THR A 126 13.99 -4.84 -14.99
C THR A 126 13.54 -5.80 -13.90
N GLU A 127 13.59 -7.11 -14.18
CA GLU A 127 13.27 -8.17 -13.23
C GLU A 127 14.16 -8.06 -11.98
N GLN A 128 15.44 -7.88 -12.17
CA GLN A 128 16.43 -7.71 -11.08
C GLN A 128 16.09 -6.50 -10.19
N GLN A 129 15.69 -5.37 -10.76
CA GLN A 129 15.27 -4.21 -9.97
C GLN A 129 13.97 -4.45 -9.18
N THR A 130 13.05 -5.24 -9.73
CA THR A 130 11.82 -5.59 -9.03
C THR A 130 12.12 -6.46 -7.81
N GLU A 131 12.94 -7.48 -7.99
CA GLU A 131 13.30 -8.43 -6.94
C GLU A 131 14.15 -7.79 -5.84
N GLU A 132 15.16 -6.99 -6.22
CA GLU A 132 16.11 -6.40 -5.27
C GLU A 132 15.56 -5.18 -4.51
N LEU A 133 14.63 -4.42 -5.09
CA LEU A 133 14.15 -3.16 -4.50
C LEU A 133 12.81 -3.31 -3.79
N CYS A 134 11.72 -3.09 -4.49
CA CYS A 134 10.42 -2.96 -3.83
C CYS A 134 9.86 -4.30 -3.35
N TYR A 135 9.97 -5.36 -4.17
CA TYR A 135 9.47 -6.68 -3.79
C TYR A 135 10.35 -7.31 -2.70
N GLY A 136 11.69 -7.20 -2.81
CA GLY A 136 12.60 -7.67 -1.77
C GLY A 136 12.36 -6.97 -0.43
N THR A 137 12.05 -5.67 -0.46
CA THR A 137 11.66 -4.94 0.74
C THR A 137 10.33 -5.45 1.30
N LEU A 138 9.31 -5.67 0.46
CA LEU A 138 8.04 -6.25 0.88
C LEU A 138 8.23 -7.63 1.51
N TYR A 139 9.02 -8.49 0.86
CA TYR A 139 9.36 -9.81 1.39
C TYR A 139 9.97 -9.72 2.79
N THR A 140 10.98 -8.86 2.98
CA THR A 140 11.64 -8.67 4.28
C THR A 140 10.66 -8.15 5.34
N VAL A 141 9.86 -7.13 5.00
CA VAL A 141 8.86 -6.54 5.90
C VAL A 141 7.85 -7.56 6.39
N ILE A 142 7.42 -8.47 5.53
CA ILE A 142 6.47 -9.53 5.88
C ILE A 142 7.17 -10.66 6.63
N HIS A 143 8.24 -11.22 6.06
CA HIS A 143 8.87 -12.45 6.55
C HIS A 143 9.62 -12.26 7.88
N GLU A 144 10.19 -11.10 8.13
CA GLU A 144 10.92 -10.80 9.37
C GLU A 144 10.05 -10.03 10.38
N GLY A 145 8.85 -9.63 9.99
CA GLY A 145 7.95 -8.84 10.80
C GLY A 145 6.89 -9.67 11.55
N PRO A 146 6.06 -8.99 12.36
CA PRO A 146 5.00 -9.63 13.13
C PRO A 146 3.97 -10.39 12.28
N LEU A 147 3.87 -10.07 10.99
CA LEU A 147 2.87 -10.65 10.06
C LEU A 147 3.34 -11.92 9.35
N ASP A 148 4.53 -12.46 9.62
CA ASP A 148 5.07 -13.66 8.94
C ASP A 148 4.10 -14.84 8.96
N ARG A 149 3.42 -15.07 10.08
CA ARG A 149 2.44 -16.15 10.23
C ARG A 149 1.20 -16.02 9.35
N ASP A 150 0.88 -14.82 8.85
CA ASP A 150 -0.33 -14.55 8.07
C ASP A 150 -0.09 -14.73 6.57
N PHE A 151 1.19 -14.88 6.18
CA PHE A 151 1.61 -14.99 4.79
C PHE A 151 2.43 -16.25 4.51
N ASP A 152 2.35 -16.69 3.28
CA ASP A 152 3.33 -17.57 2.66
C ASP A 152 4.25 -16.70 1.79
N ALA A 153 5.31 -16.19 2.45
CA ALA A 153 6.24 -15.25 1.84
C ALA A 153 7.36 -16.00 1.12
N GLY A 154 7.48 -15.76 -0.18
CA GLY A 154 8.54 -16.31 -1.03
C GLY A 154 9.17 -15.25 -1.91
N LEU A 155 10.35 -15.55 -2.47
CA LEU A 155 11.10 -14.60 -3.30
C LEU A 155 10.41 -14.23 -4.63
N THR A 156 9.52 -15.09 -5.11
CA THR A 156 8.80 -14.90 -6.38
C THR A 156 7.33 -14.56 -6.21
N LYS A 157 6.78 -14.78 -5.02
CA LYS A 157 5.40 -14.51 -4.68
C LYS A 157 5.23 -14.46 -3.17
N SER A 158 4.48 -13.49 -2.69
CA SER A 158 3.98 -13.48 -1.31
C SER A 158 2.46 -13.59 -1.34
N GLY A 159 1.93 -14.67 -0.77
CA GLY A 159 0.51 -14.99 -0.73
C GLY A 159 -0.06 -14.92 0.67
N ARG A 160 -1.34 -14.63 0.80
CA ARG A 160 -2.08 -14.79 2.07
C ARG A 160 -2.30 -16.26 2.35
N ARG A 161 -2.23 -16.66 3.61
CA ARG A 161 -2.53 -18.06 4.02
C ARG A 161 -4.02 -18.35 4.11
N ASP A 162 -4.85 -17.33 4.24
CA ASP A 162 -6.30 -17.43 4.40
C ASP A 162 -7.10 -17.32 3.09
N GLY A 163 -6.42 -17.18 1.93
CA GLY A 163 -7.10 -16.96 0.66
C GLY A 163 -6.16 -16.82 -0.54
N ASP A 164 -6.71 -16.31 -1.64
CA ASP A 164 -6.00 -16.21 -2.93
C ASP A 164 -5.21 -14.91 -3.12
N GLY A 165 -5.25 -14.00 -2.14
CA GLY A 165 -4.53 -12.72 -2.19
C GLY A 165 -3.03 -12.91 -2.35
N ARG A 166 -2.41 -12.15 -3.30
CA ARG A 166 -0.97 -12.25 -3.56
C ARG A 166 -0.34 -10.98 -4.08
N ALA A 167 0.92 -10.78 -3.74
CA ALA A 167 1.82 -9.81 -4.36
C ALA A 167 2.87 -10.55 -5.18
N VAL A 168 3.19 -10.03 -6.36
CA VAL A 168 4.14 -10.66 -7.30
C VAL A 168 5.07 -9.62 -7.91
N PRO A 169 6.38 -9.92 -8.02
CA PRO A 169 7.30 -9.09 -8.78
C PRO A 169 7.06 -9.27 -10.28
N LEU A 170 7.06 -8.19 -11.04
CA LEU A 170 6.87 -8.19 -12.48
C LEU A 170 7.89 -7.30 -13.17
N ALA A 171 8.58 -7.84 -14.18
CA ALA A 171 9.28 -7.02 -15.15
C ALA A 171 8.27 -6.30 -16.05
N ALA A 172 8.56 -5.06 -16.42
CA ALA A 172 7.76 -4.28 -17.36
C ALA A 172 7.91 -4.83 -18.78
N ALA A 173 7.22 -5.92 -19.10
CA ALA A 173 7.12 -6.43 -20.47
C ALA A 173 5.74 -6.02 -21.06
N PRO A 174 5.68 -5.32 -22.19
CA PRO A 174 4.44 -4.74 -22.73
C PRO A 174 3.34 -5.74 -23.11
N SER A 175 3.67 -7.01 -23.31
CA SER A 175 2.76 -7.97 -23.98
C SER A 175 2.10 -9.03 -23.12
N ALA A 176 2.36 -9.09 -21.82
CA ALA A 176 2.04 -10.32 -21.09
C ALA A 176 0.81 -10.30 -20.17
N ARG A 177 0.09 -9.16 -19.99
CA ARG A 177 -0.87 -9.05 -18.86
C ARG A 177 -2.12 -8.18 -19.09
N ASP A 178 -2.62 -8.14 -20.28
CA ASP A 178 -3.97 -7.66 -20.52
C ASP A 178 -4.97 -8.63 -19.87
N GLY A 179 -5.74 -8.13 -18.88
CA GLY A 179 -6.85 -8.88 -18.27
C GLY A 179 -6.70 -9.28 -16.80
N SER A 180 -5.58 -8.99 -16.13
CA SER A 180 -5.49 -9.24 -14.69
C SER A 180 -6.25 -8.17 -13.89
N LEU A 181 -7.10 -8.61 -12.94
CA LEU A 181 -7.81 -7.72 -11.99
C LEU A 181 -6.85 -7.22 -10.92
N THR A 182 -6.08 -6.20 -11.24
CA THR A 182 -5.15 -5.57 -10.30
C THR A 182 -5.94 -4.73 -9.27
N THR A 183 -5.76 -5.03 -8.00
CA THR A 183 -6.40 -4.29 -6.89
C THR A 183 -5.57 -3.12 -6.41
N PHE A 184 -4.25 -3.26 -6.48
CA PHE A 184 -3.25 -2.25 -6.18
C PHE A 184 -1.99 -2.55 -6.99
N GLN A 185 -1.25 -1.52 -7.43
CA GLN A 185 0.00 -1.68 -8.17
C GLN A 185 1.05 -0.70 -7.67
N VAL A 186 2.27 -1.19 -7.54
CA VAL A 186 3.48 -0.37 -7.35
C VAL A 186 4.28 -0.38 -8.66
N ALA A 187 4.71 0.80 -9.13
CA ALA A 187 5.52 0.96 -10.34
C ALA A 187 6.53 2.10 -10.19
#